data_7bcbce19731b1c4ddd2293a5c8e1c5f9
#
_entry.id   7bcbce19731b1c4ddd2293a5c8e1c5f9
#
_cell.length_a   1.000
_cell.length_b   1.000
_cell.length_c   1.000
_cell.angle_alpha   90.00
_cell.angle_beta   90.00
_cell.angle_gamma   90.00
#
_symmetry.space_group_name_H-M   'P 1'
#
loop_
_entity.id
_entity.type
_entity.pdbx_description
1 polymer ?
#
loop_
_entity_poly.entity_id
_entity_poly.type
_entity_poly.pdbx_seq_one_letter_code
_entity_poly.pdbx_strand_id
1 'polypeptide(L)'
;MLKPSIDQIFKTAKAGTEVSVYGWVRSRRDSKAGISFLAIADGSCQATLQAVVPNILANYESEILKLTKDCAVMVHGKMVESQGSGQALELQAESVEVVGWVEDPETYPVSPKRHTMEHLREHAHLRPRTNIIGAVARVRHVAAQAIHEYFTREGLIWVNTPLITASDCEGAGELFRVSTLDLMNPPKHEGKIDFSQDFFGKEAYLTVSGQLNAECYALALSKVYTFGPTFRAENSNTSRHLAEFWMIEPEIAFADLNDDADLAEGLLKHVIKRVMNERVDDIAFFNQWVDKTVLARLQHVLEAGFVKMDYTDAVETLKKSGKKFEFPVKWGIDLQSEHERYLAEEIVKGPVVLMNYPKDIKAFYMRLNDDEKTVAAMDVLVPGVGELIGGSQREERLDVLDRRILETGMELEPYWWYRDLRRYGTVPHAGFGLGFERLLGYLTGVSNVRDLIPFPRAPKNAEF
;
A
#
# COMPACT_ATOMS: atom_id res chain seq x y z
N MET A 1 5.99 26.56 -18.55
CA MET A 1 5.85 26.26 -17.11
C MET A 1 4.58 25.43 -16.88
N LEU A 2 4.61 24.50 -15.92
CA LEU A 2 3.39 23.80 -15.51
C LEU A 2 2.43 24.79 -14.82
N LYS A 3 1.13 24.59 -15.01
CA LYS A 3 0.10 25.41 -14.36
C LYS A 3 0.11 25.12 -12.85
N PRO A 4 -0.04 26.15 -11.95
CA PRO A 4 -0.06 25.93 -10.52
C PRO A 4 -1.28 25.11 -10.13
N SER A 5 -1.10 24.19 -9.18
CA SER A 5 -2.21 23.44 -8.58
C SER A 5 -2.95 24.29 -7.53
N ILE A 6 -4.17 23.89 -7.18
CA ILE A 6 -4.95 24.54 -6.12
C ILE A 6 -4.20 24.53 -4.79
N ASP A 7 -3.52 23.42 -4.45
CA ASP A 7 -2.67 23.33 -3.25
C ASP A 7 -1.52 24.37 -3.28
N GLN A 8 -0.88 24.56 -4.44
CA GLN A 8 0.15 25.59 -4.59
C GLN A 8 -0.43 27.00 -4.49
N ILE A 9 -1.60 27.25 -5.09
CA ILE A 9 -2.29 28.54 -5.00
C ILE A 9 -2.60 28.87 -3.53
N PHE A 10 -3.14 27.94 -2.76
CA PHE A 10 -3.41 28.16 -1.32
C PHE A 10 -2.16 28.48 -0.51
N LYS A 11 -1.00 27.90 -0.88
CA LYS A 11 0.27 28.13 -0.18
C LYS A 11 0.96 29.44 -0.57
N THR A 12 0.72 29.97 -1.77
CA THR A 12 1.52 31.07 -2.32
C THR A 12 0.72 32.34 -2.64
N ALA A 13 -0.56 32.24 -2.99
CA ALA A 13 -1.37 33.38 -3.37
C ALA A 13 -1.77 34.24 -2.14
N LYS A 14 -1.87 35.55 -2.40
CA LYS A 14 -2.34 36.57 -1.45
C LYS A 14 -3.55 37.28 -2.07
N ALA A 15 -4.30 38.00 -1.24
CA ALA A 15 -5.33 38.90 -1.75
C ALA A 15 -4.72 39.89 -2.75
N GLY A 16 -5.38 40.01 -3.91
CA GLY A 16 -4.88 40.81 -5.03
C GLY A 16 -4.10 40.03 -6.09
N THR A 17 -3.70 38.76 -5.86
CA THR A 17 -3.00 37.95 -6.85
C THR A 17 -3.94 37.51 -7.97
N GLU A 18 -3.57 37.74 -9.22
CA GLU A 18 -4.27 37.17 -10.39
C GLU A 18 -3.84 35.73 -10.61
N VAL A 19 -4.81 34.82 -10.80
CA VAL A 19 -4.56 33.41 -11.02
C VAL A 19 -5.51 32.84 -12.08
N SER A 20 -5.03 31.79 -12.76
CA SER A 20 -5.87 30.91 -13.58
C SER A 20 -5.93 29.54 -12.92
N VAL A 21 -7.13 29.10 -12.56
CA VAL A 21 -7.39 27.82 -11.90
C VAL A 21 -7.98 26.86 -12.92
N TYR A 22 -7.48 25.64 -12.93
CA TYR A 22 -7.93 24.54 -13.78
C TYR A 22 -8.42 23.41 -12.88
N GLY A 23 -9.60 22.88 -13.12
CA GLY A 23 -10.13 21.80 -12.32
C GLY A 23 -11.55 21.39 -12.68
N TRP A 24 -12.13 20.63 -11.79
CA TRP A 24 -13.50 20.11 -11.94
C TRP A 24 -14.42 20.71 -10.88
N VAL A 25 -15.63 21.08 -11.32
CA VAL A 25 -16.68 21.62 -10.44
C VAL A 25 -17.12 20.53 -9.47
N ARG A 26 -16.98 20.76 -8.17
CA ARG A 26 -17.51 19.85 -7.13
C ARG A 26 -18.93 20.16 -6.77
N SER A 27 -19.26 21.45 -6.72
CA SER A 27 -20.62 21.95 -6.52
C SER A 27 -20.77 23.34 -7.07
N ARG A 28 -22.00 23.68 -7.49
CA ARG A 28 -22.45 25.03 -7.81
C ARG A 28 -23.60 25.41 -6.88
N ARG A 29 -23.56 26.64 -6.41
CA ARG A 29 -24.63 27.24 -5.61
C ARG A 29 -24.92 28.62 -6.16
N ASP A 30 -26.19 28.89 -6.48
CA ASP A 30 -26.60 30.16 -7.04
C ASP A 30 -27.26 31.04 -5.96
N SER A 31 -26.87 32.31 -5.90
CA SER A 31 -27.45 33.31 -4.99
C SER A 31 -28.55 34.11 -5.71
N LYS A 32 -29.56 34.54 -4.97
CA LYS A 32 -30.59 35.46 -5.47
C LYS A 32 -30.04 36.83 -5.92
N ALA A 33 -28.80 37.15 -5.51
CA ALA A 33 -28.10 38.38 -5.92
C ALA A 33 -27.43 38.28 -7.32
N GLY A 34 -27.67 37.20 -8.07
CA GLY A 34 -27.08 37.02 -9.40
C GLY A 34 -25.59 36.66 -9.35
N ILE A 35 -25.21 35.81 -8.40
CA ILE A 35 -23.84 35.31 -8.24
C ILE A 35 -23.90 33.79 -8.11
N SER A 36 -23.02 33.09 -8.84
CA SER A 36 -22.80 31.65 -8.64
C SER A 36 -21.50 31.41 -7.89
N PHE A 37 -21.52 30.48 -6.94
CA PHE A 37 -20.35 29.99 -6.21
C PHE A 37 -19.97 28.61 -6.76
N LEU A 38 -18.80 28.51 -7.39
CA LEU A 38 -18.26 27.26 -7.89
C LEU A 38 -17.17 26.74 -6.93
N ALA A 39 -17.38 25.56 -6.37
CA ALA A 39 -16.32 24.86 -5.65
C ALA A 39 -15.52 24.04 -6.65
N ILE A 40 -14.24 24.36 -6.85
CA ILE A 40 -13.37 23.76 -7.85
C ILE A 40 -12.29 22.92 -7.17
N ALA A 41 -12.05 21.71 -7.66
CA ALA A 41 -10.99 20.82 -7.22
C ALA A 41 -10.15 20.34 -8.42
N ASP A 42 -8.84 20.24 -8.22
CA ASP A 42 -7.91 19.65 -9.19
C ASP A 42 -7.27 18.34 -8.68
N GLY A 43 -7.67 17.87 -7.48
CA GLY A 43 -7.16 16.66 -6.86
C GLY A 43 -5.86 16.84 -6.08
N SER A 44 -5.20 17.99 -6.11
CA SER A 44 -3.94 18.25 -5.42
C SER A 44 -4.04 18.30 -3.90
N CYS A 45 -5.21 18.69 -3.37
CA CYS A 45 -5.52 18.74 -1.95
C CYS A 45 -6.97 18.32 -1.67
N GLN A 46 -7.34 18.21 -0.39
CA GLN A 46 -8.70 17.87 0.03
C GLN A 46 -9.64 19.08 -0.11
N ALA A 47 -9.12 20.27 0.08
CA ALA A 47 -9.87 21.51 -0.01
C ALA A 47 -10.27 21.83 -1.46
N THR A 48 -11.37 22.55 -1.63
CA THR A 48 -11.80 23.11 -2.91
C THR A 48 -11.58 24.61 -2.91
N LEU A 49 -11.22 25.18 -4.07
CA LEU A 49 -11.17 26.63 -4.25
C LEU A 49 -12.56 27.14 -4.63
N GLN A 50 -13.10 28.08 -3.87
CA GLN A 50 -14.35 28.73 -4.23
C GLN A 50 -14.09 29.86 -5.24
N ALA A 51 -14.75 29.77 -6.40
CA ALA A 51 -14.82 30.87 -7.34
C ALA A 51 -16.17 31.57 -7.23
N VAL A 52 -16.16 32.89 -7.09
CA VAL A 52 -17.31 33.76 -7.09
C VAL A 52 -17.53 34.29 -8.49
N VAL A 53 -18.61 33.85 -9.14
CA VAL A 53 -18.88 34.10 -10.57
C VAL A 53 -20.07 35.06 -10.69
N PRO A 54 -19.84 36.32 -11.12
CA PRO A 54 -20.91 37.30 -11.27
C PRO A 54 -21.73 37.07 -12.55
N ASN A 55 -23.00 37.44 -12.52
CA ASN A 55 -23.94 37.28 -13.67
C ASN A 55 -23.66 38.22 -14.85
N ILE A 56 -22.68 39.11 -14.73
CA ILE A 56 -22.29 39.99 -15.85
C ILE A 56 -21.43 39.27 -16.90
N LEU A 57 -20.95 38.04 -16.63
CA LEU A 57 -20.20 37.28 -17.60
C LEU A 57 -21.11 36.88 -18.80
N ALA A 58 -20.59 37.05 -20.02
CA ALA A 58 -21.36 36.83 -21.24
C ALA A 58 -21.95 35.41 -21.38
N ASN A 59 -21.26 34.42 -20.80
CA ASN A 59 -21.69 33.01 -20.82
C ASN A 59 -22.39 32.56 -19.54
N TYR A 60 -22.79 33.50 -18.67
CA TYR A 60 -23.38 33.15 -17.38
C TYR A 60 -24.61 32.28 -17.52
N GLU A 61 -25.62 32.73 -18.29
CA GLU A 61 -26.86 32.00 -18.48
C GLU A 61 -26.73 30.80 -19.42
N SER A 62 -25.91 30.95 -20.47
CA SER A 62 -25.77 29.92 -21.51
C SER A 62 -24.93 28.72 -21.04
N GLU A 63 -23.96 28.91 -20.13
CA GLU A 63 -23.00 27.88 -19.68
C GLU A 63 -22.95 27.75 -18.17
N ILE A 64 -22.68 28.83 -17.40
CA ILE A 64 -22.40 28.76 -15.95
C ILE A 64 -23.58 28.13 -15.20
N LEU A 65 -24.81 28.53 -15.49
CA LEU A 65 -26.02 27.99 -14.88
C LEU A 65 -26.29 26.52 -15.25
N LYS A 66 -25.57 25.94 -16.22
CA LYS A 66 -25.71 24.53 -16.65
C LYS A 66 -24.58 23.64 -16.08
N LEU A 67 -23.59 24.23 -15.42
CA LEU A 67 -22.49 23.44 -14.83
C LEU A 67 -23.01 22.45 -13.79
N THR A 68 -22.62 21.20 -13.94
CA THR A 68 -22.89 20.12 -13.00
C THR A 68 -21.61 19.64 -12.37
N LYS A 69 -21.72 18.74 -11.41
CA LYS A 69 -20.55 18.11 -10.77
C LYS A 69 -19.65 17.46 -11.83
N ASP A 70 -18.36 17.68 -11.70
CA ASP A 70 -17.26 17.15 -12.51
C ASP A 70 -17.21 17.68 -13.96
N CYS A 71 -17.99 18.74 -14.33
CA CYS A 71 -17.65 19.56 -15.49
C CYS A 71 -16.25 20.16 -15.30
N ALA A 72 -15.42 20.11 -16.34
CA ALA A 72 -14.08 20.68 -16.32
C ALA A 72 -14.13 22.17 -16.68
N VAL A 73 -13.45 23.02 -15.90
CA VAL A 73 -13.45 24.47 -16.09
C VAL A 73 -12.05 25.06 -15.96
N MET A 74 -11.83 26.16 -16.67
CA MET A 74 -10.76 27.10 -16.42
C MET A 74 -11.41 28.41 -15.89
N VAL A 75 -10.95 28.87 -14.74
CA VAL A 75 -11.43 30.14 -14.15
C VAL A 75 -10.24 31.06 -13.97
N HIS A 76 -10.32 32.24 -14.59
CA HIS A 76 -9.34 33.31 -14.41
C HIS A 76 -9.96 34.41 -13.55
N GLY A 77 -9.15 35.03 -12.71
CA GLY A 77 -9.60 36.13 -11.86
C GLY A 77 -8.60 36.45 -10.75
N LYS A 78 -9.08 37.17 -9.77
CA LYS A 78 -8.29 37.74 -8.70
C LYS A 78 -8.63 37.10 -7.35
N MET A 79 -7.61 36.67 -6.62
CA MET A 79 -7.78 36.20 -5.24
C MET A 79 -8.17 37.35 -4.33
N VAL A 80 -9.20 37.16 -3.54
CA VAL A 80 -9.69 38.15 -2.56
C VAL A 80 -9.90 37.49 -1.19
N GLU A 81 -9.94 38.29 -0.14
CA GLU A 81 -10.33 37.80 1.18
C GLU A 81 -11.77 37.28 1.14
N SER A 82 -11.98 36.05 1.62
CA SER A 82 -13.30 35.45 1.61
C SER A 82 -14.21 36.13 2.65
N GLN A 83 -15.44 36.41 2.24
CA GLN A 83 -16.48 36.88 3.16
C GLN A 83 -17.21 35.70 3.86
N GLY A 84 -16.95 34.47 3.41
CA GLY A 84 -17.54 33.27 3.96
C GLY A 84 -16.72 32.62 5.06
N SER A 85 -17.38 31.86 5.92
CA SER A 85 -16.68 31.03 6.91
C SER A 85 -16.06 29.79 6.26
N GLY A 86 -14.87 29.40 6.72
CA GLY A 86 -14.23 28.13 6.34
C GLY A 86 -13.13 28.22 5.27
N GLN A 87 -12.86 29.41 4.73
CA GLN A 87 -11.74 29.66 3.80
C GLN A 87 -11.22 31.09 3.97
N ALA A 88 -9.89 31.28 3.84
CA ALA A 88 -9.28 32.60 3.99
C ALA A 88 -9.40 33.43 2.70
N LEU A 89 -9.28 32.78 1.55
CA LEU A 89 -9.30 33.42 0.24
C LEU A 89 -10.32 32.75 -0.68
N GLU A 90 -10.87 33.53 -1.63
CA GLU A 90 -11.72 33.04 -2.71
C GLU A 90 -11.31 33.71 -4.03
N LEU A 91 -11.67 33.11 -5.15
CA LEU A 91 -11.36 33.61 -6.48
C LEU A 91 -12.54 34.46 -7.01
N GLN A 92 -12.36 35.76 -7.12
CA GLN A 92 -13.29 36.61 -7.84
C GLN A 92 -13.10 36.39 -9.35
N ALA A 93 -14.03 35.69 -9.98
CA ALA A 93 -13.91 35.31 -11.38
C ALA A 93 -14.12 36.49 -12.32
N GLU A 94 -13.19 36.68 -13.25
CA GLU A 94 -13.28 37.63 -14.37
C GLU A 94 -13.67 36.91 -15.67
N SER A 95 -13.32 35.62 -15.78
CA SER A 95 -13.79 34.75 -16.86
C SER A 95 -13.88 33.29 -16.38
N VAL A 96 -14.79 32.57 -16.99
CA VAL A 96 -14.97 31.11 -16.82
C VAL A 96 -15.10 30.49 -18.20
N GLU A 97 -14.26 29.52 -18.50
CA GLU A 97 -14.33 28.70 -19.71
C GLU A 97 -14.72 27.28 -19.31
N VAL A 98 -15.72 26.72 -19.98
CA VAL A 98 -16.10 25.32 -19.81
C VAL A 98 -15.30 24.47 -20.79
N VAL A 99 -14.28 23.76 -20.26
CA VAL A 99 -13.37 22.93 -21.06
C VAL A 99 -13.98 21.59 -21.40
N GLY A 100 -14.81 21.04 -20.50
CA GLY A 100 -15.46 19.75 -20.71
C GLY A 100 -16.76 19.61 -19.94
N TRP A 101 -17.78 19.17 -20.62
CA TRP A 101 -19.11 18.93 -20.05
C TRP A 101 -19.24 17.50 -19.52
N VAL A 102 -20.11 17.30 -18.53
CA VAL A 102 -20.72 16.01 -18.25
C VAL A 102 -21.97 15.91 -19.13
N GLU A 103 -21.92 15.08 -20.16
CA GLU A 103 -22.97 15.00 -21.20
C GLU A 103 -24.34 14.60 -20.64
N ASP A 104 -24.35 13.60 -19.75
CA ASP A 104 -25.57 13.12 -19.10
C ASP A 104 -25.36 13.07 -17.56
N PRO A 105 -25.69 14.14 -16.84
CA PRO A 105 -25.55 14.19 -15.38
C PRO A 105 -26.42 13.18 -14.63
N GLU A 106 -27.53 12.69 -15.23
CA GLU A 106 -28.44 11.74 -14.57
C GLU A 106 -27.88 10.32 -14.56
N THR A 107 -27.15 9.95 -15.60
CA THR A 107 -26.48 8.64 -15.69
C THR A 107 -25.06 8.65 -15.13
N TYR A 108 -24.53 9.83 -14.75
CA TYR A 108 -23.17 9.95 -14.24
C TYR A 108 -22.95 9.14 -12.96
N PRO A 109 -22.06 8.10 -12.96
CA PRO A 109 -21.97 7.14 -11.86
C PRO A 109 -21.51 7.75 -10.54
N VAL A 110 -20.69 8.81 -10.59
CA VAL A 110 -20.10 9.49 -9.41
C VAL A 110 -20.85 10.80 -9.10
N SER A 111 -22.18 10.73 -9.10
CA SER A 111 -23.08 11.87 -8.81
C SER A 111 -22.85 12.47 -7.40
N PRO A 112 -23.45 13.63 -7.04
CA PRO A 112 -23.22 14.30 -5.75
C PRO A 112 -23.66 13.56 -4.48
N LYS A 113 -24.26 12.38 -4.58
CA LYS A 113 -24.68 11.57 -3.42
C LYS A 113 -23.54 10.70 -2.87
N ARG A 114 -23.72 10.16 -1.66
CA ARG A 114 -22.79 9.17 -1.08
C ARG A 114 -22.92 7.84 -1.82
N HIS A 115 -21.78 7.27 -2.23
CA HIS A 115 -21.69 5.97 -2.87
C HIS A 115 -21.08 4.94 -1.93
N THR A 116 -21.47 3.66 -2.11
CA THR A 116 -20.78 2.54 -1.43
C THR A 116 -19.43 2.28 -2.11
N MET A 117 -18.53 1.62 -1.39
CA MET A 117 -17.22 1.26 -1.97
C MET A 117 -17.36 0.21 -3.08
N GLU A 118 -18.36 -0.65 -3.01
CA GLU A 118 -18.72 -1.62 -4.06
C GLU A 118 -19.05 -0.91 -5.37
N HIS A 119 -19.96 0.06 -5.33
CA HIS A 119 -20.30 0.88 -6.50
C HIS A 119 -19.07 1.60 -7.06
N LEU A 120 -18.19 2.12 -6.21
CA LEU A 120 -16.97 2.79 -6.66
C LEU A 120 -15.96 1.82 -7.29
N ARG A 121 -15.94 0.54 -6.89
CA ARG A 121 -15.10 -0.48 -7.54
C ARG A 121 -15.60 -0.84 -8.94
N GLU A 122 -16.91 -0.89 -9.13
CA GLU A 122 -17.52 -1.11 -10.45
C GLU A 122 -17.21 0.04 -11.42
N HIS A 123 -16.92 1.24 -10.90
CA HIS A 123 -16.57 2.43 -11.66
C HIS A 123 -15.14 2.90 -11.34
N ALA A 124 -14.18 1.97 -11.30
CA ALA A 124 -12.82 2.25 -10.85
C ALA A 124 -12.13 3.37 -11.64
N HIS A 125 -12.43 3.53 -12.93
CA HIS A 125 -11.90 4.59 -13.79
C HIS A 125 -12.40 6.00 -13.42
N LEU A 126 -13.55 6.13 -12.74
CA LEU A 126 -14.12 7.41 -12.29
C LEU A 126 -13.98 7.64 -10.78
N ARG A 127 -13.75 6.59 -9.98
CA ARG A 127 -13.69 6.71 -8.52
C ARG A 127 -12.61 7.68 -7.99
N PRO A 128 -11.48 7.98 -8.70
CA PRO A 128 -10.53 8.99 -8.25
C PRO A 128 -11.12 10.39 -8.10
N ARG A 129 -12.26 10.67 -8.72
CA ARG A 129 -13.02 11.93 -8.58
C ARG A 129 -13.73 12.06 -7.23
N THR A 130 -13.68 11.03 -6.36
CA THR A 130 -14.24 11.08 -5.00
C THR A 130 -13.19 11.56 -3.99
N ASN A 131 -13.66 12.19 -2.91
CA ASN A 131 -12.76 12.68 -1.86
C ASN A 131 -11.95 11.56 -1.22
N ILE A 132 -12.60 10.41 -0.97
CA ILE A 132 -11.93 9.28 -0.29
C ILE A 132 -10.82 8.67 -1.15
N ILE A 133 -11.07 8.39 -2.42
CA ILE A 133 -10.06 7.79 -3.31
C ILE A 133 -8.97 8.81 -3.67
N GLY A 134 -9.34 10.09 -3.84
CA GLY A 134 -8.37 11.17 -4.00
C GLY A 134 -7.43 11.29 -2.79
N ALA A 135 -7.97 11.22 -1.58
CA ALA A 135 -7.17 11.21 -0.34
C ALA A 135 -6.25 9.98 -0.24
N VAL A 136 -6.77 8.78 -0.56
CA VAL A 136 -5.95 7.56 -0.64
C VAL A 136 -4.78 7.74 -1.61
N ALA A 137 -5.04 8.27 -2.80
CA ALA A 137 -3.99 8.47 -3.81
C ALA A 137 -2.89 9.42 -3.34
N ARG A 138 -3.25 10.53 -2.67
CA ARG A 138 -2.29 11.48 -2.10
C ARG A 138 -1.48 10.89 -0.94
N VAL A 139 -2.12 10.15 -0.03
CA VAL A 139 -1.43 9.44 1.05
C VAL A 139 -0.50 8.37 0.49
N ARG A 140 -0.97 7.58 -0.51
CA ARG A 140 -0.14 6.59 -1.21
C ARG A 140 1.12 7.21 -1.81
N HIS A 141 0.97 8.36 -2.46
CA HIS A 141 2.12 9.08 -3.04
C HIS A 141 3.15 9.48 -1.97
N VAL A 142 2.72 10.12 -0.89
CA VAL A 142 3.65 10.55 0.18
C VAL A 142 4.25 9.36 0.90
N ALA A 143 3.49 8.31 1.18
CA ALA A 143 4.02 7.10 1.80
C ALA A 143 5.10 6.43 0.94
N ALA A 144 4.91 6.35 -0.39
CA ALA A 144 5.92 5.81 -1.31
C ALA A 144 7.21 6.64 -1.30
N GLN A 145 7.10 7.99 -1.35
CA GLN A 145 8.26 8.87 -1.26
C GLN A 145 8.99 8.73 0.09
N ALA A 146 8.25 8.62 1.18
CA ALA A 146 8.82 8.45 2.53
C ALA A 146 9.59 7.13 2.66
N ILE A 147 9.11 6.03 2.05
CA ILE A 147 9.81 4.74 2.02
C ILE A 147 11.15 4.88 1.29
N HIS A 148 11.16 5.44 0.09
CA HIS A 148 12.39 5.65 -0.67
C HIS A 148 13.37 6.58 0.07
N GLU A 149 12.89 7.64 0.70
CA GLU A 149 13.70 8.57 1.50
C GLU A 149 14.33 7.87 2.71
N TYR A 150 13.53 7.08 3.46
CA TYR A 150 14.02 6.36 4.62
C TYR A 150 15.15 5.41 4.24
N PHE A 151 14.93 4.54 3.27
CA PHE A 151 15.93 3.56 2.86
C PHE A 151 17.18 4.21 2.26
N THR A 152 17.03 5.27 1.48
CA THR A 152 18.19 6.04 0.96
C THR A 152 19.02 6.63 2.10
N ARG A 153 18.38 7.18 3.13
CA ARG A 153 19.05 7.73 4.30
C ARG A 153 19.79 6.65 5.10
N GLU A 154 19.21 5.45 5.22
CA GLU A 154 19.83 4.29 5.90
C GLU A 154 20.91 3.61 5.03
N GLY A 155 21.14 4.12 3.80
CA GLY A 155 22.16 3.62 2.88
C GLY A 155 21.75 2.39 2.07
N LEU A 156 20.46 2.08 1.98
CA LEU A 156 19.96 0.99 1.15
C LEU A 156 19.85 1.45 -0.32
N ILE A 157 20.19 0.54 -1.24
CA ILE A 157 20.09 0.73 -2.69
C ILE A 157 18.82 0.06 -3.19
N TRP A 158 18.01 0.81 -3.94
CA TRP A 158 16.83 0.25 -4.60
C TRP A 158 17.24 -0.63 -5.77
N VAL A 159 16.77 -1.88 -5.79
CA VAL A 159 17.01 -2.85 -6.86
C VAL A 159 15.70 -3.34 -7.45
N ASN A 160 15.67 -3.55 -8.77
CA ASN A 160 14.53 -4.10 -9.48
C ASN A 160 14.76 -5.58 -9.72
N THR A 161 14.05 -6.41 -8.98
CA THR A 161 14.05 -7.87 -9.19
C THR A 161 13.07 -8.26 -10.29
N PRO A 162 13.30 -9.38 -10.99
CA PRO A 162 12.40 -9.83 -12.04
C PRO A 162 10.99 -10.11 -11.53
N LEU A 163 9.99 -9.68 -12.32
CA LEU A 163 8.58 -10.03 -12.06
C LEU A 163 8.23 -11.40 -12.62
N ILE A 164 8.98 -11.88 -13.60
CA ILE A 164 8.83 -13.22 -14.18
C ILE A 164 9.96 -14.09 -13.63
N THR A 165 9.61 -15.21 -13.03
CA THR A 165 10.55 -16.10 -12.37
C THR A 165 10.28 -17.56 -12.73
N ALA A 166 11.32 -18.40 -12.68
CA ALA A 166 11.20 -19.86 -12.75
C ALA A 166 11.34 -20.53 -11.37
N SER A 167 11.45 -19.74 -10.28
CA SER A 167 11.63 -20.23 -8.91
C SER A 167 10.51 -19.73 -8.03
N ASP A 168 9.93 -20.62 -7.21
CA ASP A 168 8.95 -20.24 -6.17
C ASP A 168 9.68 -19.81 -4.90
N CYS A 169 9.50 -18.56 -4.49
CA CYS A 169 10.12 -18.02 -3.28
C CYS A 169 9.52 -18.62 -2.00
N GLU A 170 8.25 -18.92 -1.97
CA GLU A 170 7.53 -19.37 -0.76
C GLU A 170 7.34 -20.91 -0.72
N GLY A 171 7.51 -21.59 -1.86
CA GLY A 171 7.42 -23.05 -1.96
C GLY A 171 6.00 -23.63 -1.86
N ALA A 172 4.97 -22.78 -1.76
CA ALA A 172 3.58 -23.19 -1.62
C ALA A 172 2.62 -22.20 -2.30
N GLY A 173 3.15 -21.26 -3.09
CA GLY A 173 2.36 -20.19 -3.68
C GLY A 173 1.50 -20.67 -4.84
N GLU A 174 0.23 -20.28 -4.87
CA GLU A 174 -0.56 -20.33 -6.08
C GLU A 174 -0.02 -19.27 -7.06
N LEU A 175 0.77 -19.72 -8.04
CA LEU A 175 1.46 -18.85 -8.98
C LEU A 175 0.64 -18.61 -10.25
N PHE A 176 0.63 -17.38 -10.75
CA PHE A 176 0.17 -17.10 -12.11
C PHE A 176 1.21 -17.55 -13.10
N ARG A 177 0.87 -18.51 -13.96
CA ARG A 177 1.76 -18.98 -15.04
C ARG A 177 1.86 -17.94 -16.15
N VAL A 178 3.07 -17.69 -16.61
CA VAL A 178 3.37 -16.88 -17.79
C VAL A 178 3.79 -17.81 -18.92
N SER A 179 3.03 -17.81 -20.02
CA SER A 179 3.28 -18.69 -21.16
C SER A 179 2.82 -18.02 -22.46
N THR A 180 3.52 -18.29 -23.54
CA THR A 180 3.15 -17.90 -24.91
C THR A 180 2.63 -19.08 -25.75
N LEU A 181 2.51 -20.27 -25.14
CA LEU A 181 1.98 -21.44 -25.81
C LEU A 181 0.49 -21.29 -26.13
N ASP A 182 0.04 -21.86 -27.23
CA ASP A 182 -1.38 -21.96 -27.53
C ASP A 182 -2.06 -22.89 -26.53
N LEU A 183 -2.95 -22.33 -25.70
CA LEU A 183 -3.68 -23.09 -24.68
C LEU A 183 -4.63 -24.13 -25.25
N MET A 184 -5.07 -23.96 -26.51
CA MET A 184 -5.97 -24.93 -27.17
C MET A 184 -5.21 -26.09 -27.78
N ASN A 185 -3.94 -25.90 -28.15
CA ASN A 185 -3.10 -26.92 -28.76
C ASN A 185 -1.64 -26.80 -28.32
N PRO A 186 -1.35 -27.00 -27.01
CA PRO A 186 0.00 -26.89 -26.52
C PRO A 186 0.88 -28.04 -27.07
N PRO A 187 2.17 -27.79 -27.36
CA PRO A 187 3.12 -28.85 -27.71
C PRO A 187 3.23 -29.82 -26.53
N LYS A 188 3.39 -31.13 -26.87
CA LYS A 188 3.46 -32.18 -25.85
C LYS A 188 4.67 -33.09 -26.10
N HIS A 189 5.31 -33.48 -25.00
CA HIS A 189 6.31 -34.51 -24.94
C HIS A 189 5.94 -35.51 -23.86
N GLU A 190 5.90 -36.79 -24.16
CA GLU A 190 5.49 -37.88 -23.25
C GLU A 190 4.16 -37.64 -22.54
N GLY A 191 3.20 -37.01 -23.20
CA GLY A 191 1.85 -36.72 -22.67
C GLY A 191 1.75 -35.51 -21.77
N LYS A 192 2.87 -34.83 -21.46
CA LYS A 192 2.91 -33.56 -20.70
C LYS A 192 3.14 -32.37 -21.64
N ILE A 193 2.80 -31.18 -21.21
CA ILE A 193 3.10 -29.94 -21.95
C ILE A 193 4.63 -29.80 -22.04
N ASP A 194 5.13 -29.56 -23.25
CA ASP A 194 6.55 -29.36 -23.51
C ASP A 194 6.91 -27.86 -23.40
N PHE A 195 7.25 -27.41 -22.19
CA PHE A 195 7.66 -26.03 -21.94
C PHE A 195 9.04 -25.67 -22.53
N SER A 196 9.82 -26.64 -23.08
CA SER A 196 11.04 -26.29 -23.79
C SER A 196 10.77 -25.52 -25.09
N GLN A 197 9.54 -25.57 -25.59
CA GLN A 197 9.05 -24.80 -26.73
C GLN A 197 8.38 -23.46 -26.35
N ASP A 198 8.24 -23.17 -25.06
CA ASP A 198 7.73 -21.88 -24.60
C ASP A 198 8.81 -20.80 -24.69
N PHE A 199 8.41 -19.53 -24.56
CA PHE A 199 9.26 -18.34 -24.70
C PHE A 199 10.56 -18.42 -23.87
N PHE A 200 10.49 -18.88 -22.63
CA PHE A 200 11.62 -18.98 -21.71
C PHE A 200 12.30 -20.38 -21.74
N GLY A 201 11.83 -21.31 -22.56
CA GLY A 201 12.33 -22.68 -22.62
C GLY A 201 12.11 -23.51 -21.34
N LYS A 202 11.27 -23.04 -20.44
CA LYS A 202 10.89 -23.67 -19.18
C LYS A 202 9.60 -23.03 -18.64
N GLU A 203 9.03 -23.63 -17.61
CA GLU A 203 7.92 -23.00 -16.89
C GLU A 203 8.33 -21.68 -16.26
N ALA A 204 7.49 -20.65 -16.41
CA ALA A 204 7.70 -19.34 -15.84
C ALA A 204 6.40 -18.82 -15.19
N TYR A 205 6.56 -17.99 -14.18
CA TYR A 205 5.47 -17.50 -13.35
C TYR A 205 5.65 -16.03 -13.01
N LEU A 206 4.57 -15.35 -12.59
CA LEU A 206 4.67 -14.06 -11.92
C LEU A 206 5.15 -14.29 -10.48
N THR A 207 6.07 -13.46 -10.03
CA THR A 207 6.72 -13.60 -8.71
C THR A 207 5.77 -13.28 -7.56
N VAL A 208 5.92 -14.00 -6.45
CA VAL A 208 5.24 -13.70 -5.17
C VAL A 208 6.08 -12.79 -4.26
N SER A 209 7.40 -12.66 -4.54
CA SER A 209 8.36 -11.85 -3.75
C SER A 209 9.64 -11.63 -4.55
N GLY A 210 10.28 -10.48 -4.35
CA GLY A 210 11.60 -10.17 -4.88
C GLY A 210 12.75 -10.63 -4.00
N GLN A 211 12.48 -11.21 -2.83
CA GLN A 211 13.45 -11.50 -1.77
C GLN A 211 14.66 -12.30 -2.25
N LEU A 212 14.46 -13.48 -2.86
CA LEU A 212 15.59 -14.37 -3.21
C LEU A 212 16.58 -13.70 -4.16
N ASN A 213 16.07 -12.90 -5.12
CA ASN A 213 16.92 -12.13 -6.03
C ASN A 213 17.56 -10.92 -5.34
N ALA A 214 16.86 -10.27 -4.39
CA ALA A 214 17.41 -9.18 -3.61
C ALA A 214 18.56 -9.64 -2.71
N GLU A 215 18.52 -10.85 -2.15
CA GLU A 215 19.62 -11.42 -1.38
C GLU A 215 20.92 -11.53 -2.21
N CYS A 216 20.85 -11.77 -3.52
CA CYS A 216 22.05 -11.75 -4.38
C CYS A 216 22.73 -10.38 -4.35
N TYR A 217 21.95 -9.32 -4.37
CA TYR A 217 22.47 -7.95 -4.33
C TYR A 217 22.88 -7.53 -2.91
N ALA A 218 22.16 -7.96 -1.89
CA ALA A 218 22.53 -7.71 -0.49
C ALA A 218 23.89 -8.30 -0.14
N LEU A 219 24.17 -9.53 -0.59
CA LEU A 219 25.46 -10.20 -0.37
C LEU A 219 26.62 -9.64 -1.23
N ALA A 220 26.37 -8.59 -2.01
CA ALA A 220 27.38 -7.85 -2.76
C ALA A 220 27.41 -6.35 -2.41
N LEU A 221 26.26 -5.73 -2.17
CA LEU A 221 26.09 -4.30 -1.92
C LEU A 221 25.75 -3.99 -0.46
N SER A 222 25.66 -4.99 0.39
CA SER A 222 25.37 -4.97 1.84
C SER A 222 23.94 -4.60 2.21
N LYS A 223 23.34 -3.57 1.60
CA LYS A 223 22.01 -3.09 1.96
C LYS A 223 21.22 -2.75 0.69
N VAL A 224 20.14 -3.46 0.45
CA VAL A 224 19.27 -3.23 -0.72
C VAL A 224 17.81 -3.30 -0.30
N TYR A 225 16.92 -2.84 -1.18
CA TYR A 225 15.49 -3.08 -1.04
C TYR A 225 14.81 -3.18 -2.41
N THR A 226 13.73 -3.95 -2.46
CA THR A 226 12.78 -3.91 -3.56
C THR A 226 11.55 -3.07 -3.16
N PHE A 227 10.93 -2.44 -4.12
CA PHE A 227 9.62 -1.83 -3.99
C PHE A 227 8.91 -1.96 -5.33
N GLY A 228 8.06 -2.95 -5.45
CA GLY A 228 7.44 -3.32 -6.70
C GLY A 228 6.24 -4.25 -6.57
N PRO A 229 5.57 -4.55 -7.69
CA PRO A 229 4.43 -5.44 -7.71
C PRO A 229 4.83 -6.90 -7.46
N THR A 230 3.94 -7.62 -6.77
CA THR A 230 3.97 -9.05 -6.53
C THR A 230 2.61 -9.65 -6.80
N PHE A 231 2.54 -10.96 -7.02
CA PHE A 231 1.34 -11.61 -7.53
C PHE A 231 1.06 -12.90 -6.77
N ARG A 232 -0.22 -13.12 -6.39
CA ARG A 232 -0.67 -14.37 -5.77
C ARG A 232 -1.98 -14.81 -6.39
N ALA A 233 -2.03 -16.03 -6.93
CA ALA A 233 -3.22 -16.60 -7.57
C ALA A 233 -4.22 -17.21 -6.58
N GLU A 234 -4.17 -16.81 -5.31
CA GLU A 234 -5.05 -17.29 -4.26
C GLU A 234 -6.52 -16.96 -4.56
N ASN A 235 -7.37 -17.98 -4.55
CA ASN A 235 -8.81 -17.78 -4.71
C ASN A 235 -9.46 -17.29 -3.40
N SER A 236 -9.03 -16.13 -2.92
CA SER A 236 -9.49 -15.51 -1.69
C SER A 236 -10.25 -14.22 -1.95
N ASN A 237 -11.47 -14.12 -1.41
CA ASN A 237 -12.34 -12.94 -1.53
C ASN A 237 -12.39 -12.09 -0.25
N THR A 238 -11.40 -12.19 0.64
CA THR A 238 -11.35 -11.38 1.85
C THR A 238 -10.99 -9.92 1.54
N SER A 239 -11.20 -9.03 2.51
CA SER A 239 -10.81 -7.62 2.42
C SER A 239 -9.30 -7.37 2.48
N ARG A 240 -8.50 -8.42 2.71
CA ARG A 240 -7.04 -8.35 2.90
C ARG A 240 -6.23 -8.91 1.74
N HIS A 241 -6.88 -9.48 0.69
CA HIS A 241 -6.23 -10.14 -0.42
C HIS A 241 -6.46 -9.44 -1.74
N LEU A 242 -5.39 -9.34 -2.51
CA LEU A 242 -5.32 -8.91 -3.90
C LEU A 242 -4.50 -9.93 -4.67
N ALA A 243 -4.82 -10.13 -5.95
CA ALA A 243 -4.01 -10.96 -6.85
C ALA A 243 -2.73 -10.25 -7.33
N GLU A 244 -2.75 -8.92 -7.35
CA GLU A 244 -1.62 -8.02 -7.63
C GLU A 244 -1.57 -6.96 -6.54
N PHE A 245 -0.42 -6.80 -5.88
CA PHE A 245 -0.19 -5.83 -4.82
C PHE A 245 1.29 -5.44 -4.79
N TRP A 246 1.65 -4.42 -4.00
CA TRP A 246 3.03 -3.93 -3.94
C TRP A 246 3.70 -4.35 -2.64
N MET A 247 4.92 -4.85 -2.75
CA MET A 247 5.75 -5.22 -1.61
C MET A 247 6.95 -4.29 -1.47
N ILE A 248 7.31 -4.02 -0.23
CA ILE A 248 8.55 -3.37 0.19
C ILE A 248 9.37 -4.43 0.90
N GLU A 249 10.55 -4.76 0.37
CA GLU A 249 11.34 -5.89 0.84
C GLU A 249 12.83 -5.48 0.94
N PRO A 250 13.28 -4.93 2.10
CA PRO A 250 14.69 -4.71 2.37
C PRO A 250 15.39 -6.02 2.67
N GLU A 251 16.68 -6.11 2.26
CA GLU A 251 17.61 -7.18 2.60
C GLU A 251 18.94 -6.56 3.03
N ILE A 252 19.43 -6.90 4.22
CA ILE A 252 20.60 -6.30 4.82
C ILE A 252 21.61 -7.37 5.25
N ALA A 253 22.83 -7.28 4.72
CA ALA A 253 23.94 -8.16 5.08
C ALA A 253 24.60 -7.71 6.40
N PHE A 254 25.26 -8.65 7.10
CA PHE A 254 25.88 -8.45 8.40
C PHE A 254 24.89 -8.03 9.50
N ALA A 255 23.64 -8.49 9.37
CA ALA A 255 22.54 -8.16 10.25
C ALA A 255 21.90 -9.42 10.83
N ASP A 256 21.43 -9.32 12.05
CA ASP A 256 20.63 -10.33 12.74
C ASP A 256 19.13 -9.95 12.76
N LEU A 257 18.33 -10.77 13.46
CA LEU A 257 16.89 -10.53 13.60
C LEU A 257 16.56 -9.25 14.37
N ASN A 258 17.44 -8.80 15.28
CA ASN A 258 17.23 -7.56 16.03
C ASN A 258 17.48 -6.32 15.16
N ASP A 259 18.50 -6.37 14.31
CA ASP A 259 18.79 -5.30 13.35
C ASP A 259 17.63 -5.13 12.37
N ASP A 260 17.04 -6.26 11.92
CA ASP A 260 15.88 -6.27 11.04
C ASP A 260 14.63 -5.65 11.71
N ALA A 261 14.40 -5.99 12.98
CA ALA A 261 13.33 -5.41 13.79
C ALA A 261 13.48 -3.89 13.97
N ASP A 262 14.69 -3.44 14.23
CA ASP A 262 15.00 -2.00 14.43
C ASP A 262 14.84 -1.22 13.11
N LEU A 263 15.22 -1.81 11.96
CA LEU A 263 14.96 -1.23 10.63
C LEU A 263 13.46 -1.11 10.35
N ALA A 264 12.68 -2.14 10.69
CA ALA A 264 11.21 -2.15 10.51
C ALA A 264 10.52 -1.07 11.38
N GLU A 265 10.89 -0.94 12.67
CA GLU A 265 10.40 0.12 13.56
C GLU A 265 10.73 1.50 12.99
N GLY A 266 11.96 1.74 12.58
CA GLY A 266 12.41 3.00 12.02
C GLY A 266 11.64 3.38 10.75
N LEU A 267 11.44 2.42 9.84
CA LEU A 267 10.65 2.63 8.61
C LEU A 267 9.21 3.04 8.93
N LEU A 268 8.52 2.29 9.78
CA LEU A 268 7.12 2.57 10.12
C LEU A 268 6.97 3.96 10.76
N LYS A 269 7.81 4.29 11.72
CA LYS A 269 7.80 5.61 12.37
C LYS A 269 8.08 6.74 11.37
N HIS A 270 9.04 6.56 10.47
CA HIS A 270 9.35 7.57 9.46
C HIS A 270 8.18 7.83 8.52
N VAL A 271 7.58 6.76 7.96
CA VAL A 271 6.45 6.88 7.02
C VAL A 271 5.23 7.51 7.69
N ILE A 272 4.87 7.05 8.91
CA ILE A 272 3.75 7.61 9.67
C ILE A 272 3.97 9.11 9.89
N LYS A 273 5.15 9.50 10.38
CA LYS A 273 5.50 10.91 10.65
C LYS A 273 5.40 11.78 9.39
N ARG A 274 5.93 11.31 8.25
CA ARG A 274 5.88 12.03 6.98
C ARG A 274 4.43 12.23 6.51
N VAL A 275 3.63 11.17 6.52
CA VAL A 275 2.23 11.22 6.09
C VAL A 275 1.42 12.16 6.99
N MET A 276 1.56 12.05 8.31
CA MET A 276 0.85 12.92 9.26
C MET A 276 1.22 14.40 9.10
N ASN A 277 2.47 14.71 8.75
CA ASN A 277 2.92 16.09 8.57
C ASN A 277 2.53 16.69 7.20
N GLU A 278 2.58 15.90 6.13
CA GLU A 278 2.37 16.42 4.77
C GLU A 278 0.93 16.27 4.28
N ARG A 279 0.14 15.40 4.92
CA ARG A 279 -1.25 15.11 4.53
C ARG A 279 -2.23 15.31 5.69
N VAL A 280 -2.03 16.39 6.45
CA VAL A 280 -2.83 16.73 7.64
C VAL A 280 -4.32 16.69 7.32
N ASP A 281 -4.74 17.33 6.23
CA ASP A 281 -6.16 17.41 5.85
C ASP A 281 -6.72 16.06 5.41
N ASP A 282 -5.93 15.25 4.68
CA ASP A 282 -6.33 13.91 4.26
C ASP A 282 -6.46 12.98 5.48
N ILE A 283 -5.52 13.02 6.42
CA ILE A 283 -5.60 12.22 7.66
C ILE A 283 -6.76 12.69 8.53
N ALA A 284 -7.00 13.99 8.65
CA ALA A 284 -8.18 14.51 9.34
C ALA A 284 -9.49 14.05 8.69
N PHE A 285 -9.56 14.01 7.35
CA PHE A 285 -10.69 13.47 6.61
C PHE A 285 -10.90 11.98 6.94
N PHE A 286 -9.85 11.15 6.91
CA PHE A 286 -9.97 9.74 7.28
C PHE A 286 -10.43 9.55 8.71
N ASN A 287 -9.85 10.31 9.65
CA ASN A 287 -10.23 10.25 11.06
C ASN A 287 -11.68 10.65 11.31
N GLN A 288 -12.21 11.59 10.53
CA GLN A 288 -13.59 12.06 10.68
C GLN A 288 -14.61 11.12 10.03
N TRP A 289 -14.30 10.58 8.82
CA TRP A 289 -15.28 9.97 7.95
C TRP A 289 -15.12 8.47 7.72
N VAL A 290 -13.93 7.91 8.03
CA VAL A 290 -13.60 6.50 7.77
C VAL A 290 -13.41 5.74 9.08
N ASP A 291 -12.42 6.13 9.87
CA ASP A 291 -12.10 5.49 11.16
C ASP A 291 -11.65 6.54 12.17
N LYS A 292 -12.48 6.81 13.16
CA LYS A 292 -12.26 7.83 14.20
C LYS A 292 -11.03 7.57 15.08
N THR A 293 -10.40 6.43 14.97
CA THR A 293 -9.21 6.05 15.76
C THR A 293 -7.89 6.29 15.05
N VAL A 294 -7.91 6.63 13.75
CA VAL A 294 -6.71 6.75 12.91
C VAL A 294 -5.66 7.66 13.54
N LEU A 295 -6.02 8.90 13.88
CA LEU A 295 -5.08 9.89 14.44
C LEU A 295 -4.45 9.40 15.74
N ALA A 296 -5.27 8.93 16.68
CA ALA A 296 -4.79 8.47 17.98
C ALA A 296 -3.88 7.22 17.84
N ARG A 297 -4.25 6.31 16.94
CA ARG A 297 -3.48 5.10 16.65
C ARG A 297 -2.11 5.42 16.05
N LEU A 298 -2.06 6.30 15.05
CA LEU A 298 -0.80 6.71 14.42
C LEU A 298 0.12 7.46 15.39
N GLN A 299 -0.46 8.39 16.18
CA GLN A 299 0.28 9.11 17.22
C GLN A 299 0.88 8.14 18.24
N HIS A 300 0.08 7.16 18.69
CA HIS A 300 0.54 6.17 19.65
C HIS A 300 1.74 5.37 19.15
N VAL A 301 1.76 4.92 17.88
CA VAL A 301 2.90 4.20 17.29
C VAL A 301 4.16 5.06 17.22
N LEU A 302 4.02 6.38 16.96
CA LEU A 302 5.16 7.29 16.97
C LEU A 302 5.81 7.44 18.34
N GLU A 303 5.01 7.41 19.41
CA GLU A 303 5.43 7.62 20.79
C GLU A 303 5.88 6.32 21.48
N ALA A 304 5.29 5.17 21.11
CA ALA A 304 5.61 3.88 21.71
C ALA A 304 6.95 3.31 21.20
N GLY A 305 7.64 2.56 22.07
CA GLY A 305 8.67 1.61 21.66
C GLY A 305 8.04 0.30 21.17
N PHE A 306 8.68 -0.38 20.25
CA PHE A 306 8.22 -1.70 19.80
C PHE A 306 8.74 -2.76 20.78
N VAL A 307 7.83 -3.52 21.37
CA VAL A 307 8.15 -4.54 22.37
C VAL A 307 8.53 -5.85 21.67
N LYS A 308 9.77 -6.29 21.82
CA LYS A 308 10.23 -7.59 21.32
C LYS A 308 9.73 -8.68 22.26
N MET A 309 9.05 -9.69 21.74
CA MET A 309 8.44 -10.80 22.50
C MET A 309 8.68 -12.12 21.77
N ASP A 310 9.05 -13.15 22.51
CA ASP A 310 9.20 -14.50 21.97
C ASP A 310 7.84 -15.13 21.66
N TYR A 311 7.73 -15.88 20.56
CA TYR A 311 6.51 -16.60 20.20
C TYR A 311 6.07 -17.55 21.34
N THR A 312 7.02 -18.23 21.99
CA THR A 312 6.71 -19.13 23.10
C THR A 312 6.08 -18.39 24.27
N ASP A 313 6.63 -17.22 24.64
CA ASP A 313 6.09 -16.38 25.71
C ASP A 313 4.72 -15.79 25.34
N ALA A 314 4.53 -15.42 24.07
CA ALA A 314 3.25 -14.96 23.57
C ALA A 314 2.17 -16.03 23.69
N VAL A 315 2.45 -17.26 23.26
CA VAL A 315 1.51 -18.40 23.39
C VAL A 315 1.16 -18.66 24.85
N GLU A 316 2.14 -18.64 25.77
CA GLU A 316 1.88 -18.82 27.20
C GLU A 316 1.05 -17.66 27.79
N THR A 317 1.31 -16.42 27.35
CA THR A 317 0.54 -15.24 27.74
C THR A 317 -0.91 -15.34 27.28
N LEU A 318 -1.14 -15.73 26.02
CA LEU A 318 -2.47 -15.94 25.46
C LEU A 318 -3.24 -17.04 26.23
N LYS A 319 -2.61 -18.17 26.55
CA LYS A 319 -3.22 -19.25 27.35
C LYS A 319 -3.60 -18.78 28.75
N LYS A 320 -2.74 -18.00 29.41
CA LYS A 320 -2.97 -17.49 30.77
C LYS A 320 -4.00 -16.35 30.82
N SER A 321 -4.33 -15.73 29.70
CA SER A 321 -5.26 -14.58 29.64
C SER A 321 -6.70 -14.91 30.07
N GLY A 322 -7.09 -16.17 30.01
CA GLY A 322 -8.47 -16.63 30.27
C GLY A 322 -9.48 -16.22 29.21
N LYS A 323 -9.05 -15.51 28.14
CA LYS A 323 -9.92 -15.12 27.02
C LYS A 323 -10.28 -16.35 26.20
N LYS A 324 -11.55 -16.47 25.85
CA LYS A 324 -12.01 -17.43 24.84
C LYS A 324 -11.72 -16.87 23.45
N PHE A 325 -10.82 -17.50 22.72
CA PHE A 325 -10.55 -17.25 21.32
C PHE A 325 -11.40 -18.18 20.45
N GLU A 326 -11.67 -17.75 19.22
CA GLU A 326 -12.34 -18.56 18.20
C GLU A 326 -11.46 -19.75 17.80
N PHE A 327 -10.15 -19.48 17.64
CA PHE A 327 -9.14 -20.48 17.33
C PHE A 327 -8.34 -20.88 18.59
N PRO A 328 -8.19 -22.20 18.87
CA PRO A 328 -7.49 -22.66 20.08
C PRO A 328 -6.01 -22.26 20.08
N VAL A 329 -5.53 -21.71 21.19
CA VAL A 329 -4.12 -21.36 21.37
C VAL A 329 -3.31 -22.56 21.81
N LYS A 330 -2.35 -22.99 20.99
CA LYS A 330 -1.34 -24.00 21.34
C LYS A 330 -0.01 -23.64 20.67
N TRP A 331 1.10 -24.12 21.23
CA TRP A 331 2.40 -23.96 20.61
C TRP A 331 2.46 -24.72 19.27
N GLY A 332 3.08 -24.13 18.25
CA GLY A 332 3.23 -24.73 16.93
C GLY A 332 2.13 -24.35 15.91
N ILE A 333 1.16 -23.51 16.29
CA ILE A 333 0.15 -22.99 15.34
C ILE A 333 0.60 -21.65 14.76
N ASP A 334 0.09 -21.34 13.56
CA ASP A 334 0.11 -19.99 13.06
C ASP A 334 -0.92 -19.14 13.83
N LEU A 335 -0.47 -18.02 14.43
CA LEU A 335 -1.35 -17.17 15.22
C LEU A 335 -2.35 -16.46 14.30
N GLN A 336 -3.61 -16.51 14.68
CA GLN A 336 -4.66 -15.82 13.93
C GLN A 336 -4.75 -14.35 14.33
N SER A 337 -5.31 -13.52 13.46
CA SER A 337 -5.45 -12.06 13.69
C SER A 337 -6.07 -11.71 15.04
N GLU A 338 -6.95 -12.55 15.61
CA GLU A 338 -7.51 -12.32 16.94
C GLU A 338 -6.46 -12.44 18.07
N HIS A 339 -5.49 -13.37 17.91
CA HIS A 339 -4.38 -13.55 18.84
C HIS A 339 -3.39 -12.39 18.77
N GLU A 340 -3.01 -12.03 17.55
CA GLU A 340 -2.08 -10.93 17.27
C GLU A 340 -2.60 -9.59 17.79
N ARG A 341 -3.86 -9.29 17.50
CA ARG A 341 -4.52 -8.08 17.99
C ARG A 341 -4.60 -8.07 19.50
N TYR A 342 -4.93 -9.19 20.12
CA TYR A 342 -5.00 -9.29 21.57
C TYR A 342 -3.63 -9.01 22.23
N LEU A 343 -2.54 -9.52 21.65
CA LEU A 343 -1.18 -9.22 22.11
C LEU A 343 -0.87 -7.73 22.01
N ALA A 344 -1.17 -7.11 20.85
CA ALA A 344 -0.85 -5.71 20.60
C ALA A 344 -1.79 -4.74 21.33
N GLU A 345 -3.10 -5.06 21.44
CA GLU A 345 -4.10 -4.12 21.96
C GLU A 345 -4.33 -4.24 23.47
N GLU A 346 -4.28 -5.46 24.01
CA GLU A 346 -4.68 -5.72 25.40
C GLU A 346 -3.46 -6.00 26.31
N ILE A 347 -2.48 -6.75 25.81
CA ILE A 347 -1.31 -7.15 26.61
C ILE A 347 -0.26 -6.05 26.61
N VAL A 348 0.29 -5.72 25.42
CA VAL A 348 1.37 -4.73 25.28
C VAL A 348 0.83 -3.31 25.21
N LYS A 349 -0.36 -3.16 24.66
CA LYS A 349 -0.99 -1.86 24.36
C LYS A 349 -0.12 -0.98 23.47
N GLY A 350 0.48 -1.59 22.47
CA GLY A 350 1.40 -0.95 21.53
C GLY A 350 1.92 -1.95 20.49
N PRO A 351 2.85 -1.52 19.61
CA PRO A 351 3.46 -2.42 18.64
C PRO A 351 4.28 -3.54 19.30
N VAL A 352 4.20 -4.74 18.72
CA VAL A 352 4.94 -5.94 19.17
C VAL A 352 5.75 -6.47 18.02
N VAL A 353 7.01 -6.78 18.25
CA VAL A 353 7.82 -7.61 17.36
C VAL A 353 7.81 -9.02 17.93
N LEU A 354 7.01 -9.89 17.36
CA LEU A 354 6.89 -11.27 17.77
C LEU A 354 7.94 -12.11 17.05
N MET A 355 8.79 -12.81 17.81
CA MET A 355 10.05 -13.40 17.31
C MET A 355 10.12 -14.91 17.57
N ASN A 356 11.00 -15.60 16.83
CA ASN A 356 11.35 -17.01 17.06
C ASN A 356 10.18 -17.98 16.94
N TYR A 357 9.60 -18.04 15.78
CA TYR A 357 8.46 -18.89 15.45
C TYR A 357 8.84 -20.38 15.29
N PRO A 358 7.89 -21.30 15.48
CA PRO A 358 8.10 -22.72 15.15
C PRO A 358 8.52 -22.91 13.69
N LYS A 359 9.54 -23.72 13.44
CA LYS A 359 10.06 -23.96 12.10
C LYS A 359 9.07 -24.56 11.10
N ASP A 360 8.09 -25.34 11.61
CA ASP A 360 7.15 -26.10 10.79
C ASP A 360 6.06 -25.23 10.13
N ILE A 361 5.92 -23.98 10.59
CA ILE A 361 4.95 -23.02 10.05
C ILE A 361 5.62 -21.85 9.31
N LYS A 362 6.94 -21.91 9.11
CA LYS A 362 7.70 -20.83 8.46
C LYS A 362 8.55 -21.39 7.31
N ALA A 363 8.88 -20.49 6.36
CA ALA A 363 9.54 -20.84 5.11
C ALA A 363 10.97 -21.39 5.29
N PHE A 364 11.44 -22.11 4.27
CA PHE A 364 12.71 -22.84 4.28
C PHE A 364 13.95 -21.95 4.45
N TYR A 365 13.90 -20.72 3.97
CA TYR A 365 15.02 -19.78 3.95
C TYR A 365 15.26 -19.07 5.30
N MET A 366 14.39 -19.26 6.26
CA MET A 366 14.53 -18.65 7.59
C MET A 366 15.55 -19.40 8.44
N ARG A 367 16.44 -18.66 9.12
CA ARG A 367 17.53 -19.23 9.91
C ARG A 367 17.00 -20.11 11.04
N LEU A 368 17.41 -21.37 11.04
CA LEU A 368 17.09 -22.32 12.10
C LEU A 368 17.87 -21.94 13.38
N ASN A 369 17.16 -21.74 14.49
CA ASN A 369 17.76 -21.46 15.78
C ASN A 369 18.47 -22.70 16.36
N ASP A 370 19.32 -22.50 17.35
CA ASP A 370 20.15 -23.56 17.96
C ASP A 370 19.33 -24.62 18.71
N ASP A 371 18.06 -24.33 19.01
CA ASP A 371 17.10 -25.30 19.59
C ASP A 371 16.56 -26.32 18.56
N GLU A 372 16.85 -26.12 17.27
CA GLU A 372 16.36 -26.90 16.14
C GLU A 372 14.81 -27.01 16.02
N LYS A 373 14.06 -26.21 16.78
CA LYS A 373 12.61 -26.20 16.83
C LYS A 373 12.02 -24.89 16.30
N THR A 374 12.75 -23.81 16.47
CA THR A 374 12.33 -22.48 16.06
C THR A 374 13.23 -21.90 14.97
N VAL A 375 12.72 -20.90 14.28
CA VAL A 375 13.48 -20.11 13.30
C VAL A 375 13.52 -18.65 13.72
N ALA A 376 14.56 -17.93 13.35
CA ALA A 376 14.73 -16.51 13.59
C ALA A 376 13.81 -15.69 12.65
N ALA A 377 12.51 -15.90 12.80
CA ALA A 377 11.46 -15.15 12.13
C ALA A 377 10.92 -14.06 13.04
N MET A 378 10.37 -13.01 12.46
CA MET A 378 9.62 -11.99 13.18
C MET A 378 8.36 -11.55 12.43
N ASP A 379 7.32 -11.20 13.18
CA ASP A 379 6.16 -10.48 12.67
C ASP A 379 5.97 -9.21 13.52
N VAL A 380 5.83 -8.06 12.84
CA VAL A 380 5.54 -6.79 13.52
C VAL A 380 4.03 -6.63 13.59
N LEU A 381 3.50 -6.72 14.79
CA LEU A 381 2.09 -6.59 15.10
C LEU A 381 1.78 -5.16 15.53
N VAL A 382 0.73 -4.58 14.97
CA VAL A 382 0.27 -3.24 15.35
C VAL A 382 -1.20 -3.25 15.80
N PRO A 383 -1.57 -2.38 16.76
CA PRO A 383 -2.97 -2.25 17.19
C PRO A 383 -3.91 -1.96 16.03
N GLY A 384 -5.07 -2.60 16.00
CA GLY A 384 -6.11 -2.41 14.98
C GLY A 384 -5.98 -3.31 13.75
N VAL A 385 -4.80 -3.89 13.48
CA VAL A 385 -4.56 -4.71 12.29
C VAL A 385 -4.04 -6.12 12.63
N GLY A 386 -3.13 -6.26 13.59
CA GLY A 386 -2.31 -7.46 13.80
C GLY A 386 -1.02 -7.37 12.98
N GLU A 387 -0.63 -8.43 12.31
CA GLU A 387 0.58 -8.48 11.48
C GLU A 387 0.55 -7.44 10.36
N LEU A 388 1.60 -6.59 10.32
CA LEU A 388 1.84 -5.59 9.28
C LEU A 388 3.11 -5.88 8.48
N ILE A 389 4.15 -6.40 9.12
CA ILE A 389 5.44 -6.77 8.53
C ILE A 389 5.76 -8.21 8.96
N GLY A 390 6.24 -9.01 8.02
CA GLY A 390 6.84 -10.32 8.29
C GLY A 390 8.28 -10.35 7.82
N GLY A 391 9.21 -10.84 8.63
CA GLY A 391 10.63 -10.87 8.32
C GLY A 391 11.39 -12.02 8.96
N SER A 392 12.67 -12.13 8.65
CA SER A 392 13.55 -13.12 9.30
C SER A 392 15.02 -12.80 9.07
N GLN A 393 15.86 -13.32 9.94
CA GLN A 393 17.23 -13.62 9.57
C GLN A 393 17.21 -14.79 8.58
N ARG A 394 18.05 -14.73 7.56
CA ARG A 394 18.13 -15.73 6.49
C ARG A 394 19.07 -16.86 6.87
N GLU A 395 18.81 -18.08 6.40
CA GLU A 395 19.71 -19.21 6.65
C GLU A 395 21.00 -19.07 5.84
N GLU A 396 22.09 -18.82 6.50
CA GLU A 396 23.42 -18.66 5.88
C GLU A 396 24.23 -19.97 5.77
N ARG A 397 23.82 -21.03 6.49
CA ARG A 397 24.50 -22.32 6.49
C ARG A 397 23.95 -23.22 5.37
N LEU A 398 24.81 -23.59 4.42
CA LEU A 398 24.39 -24.34 3.22
C LEU A 398 23.73 -25.67 3.54
N ASP A 399 24.34 -26.46 4.45
CA ASP A 399 23.84 -27.78 4.85
C ASP A 399 22.48 -27.71 5.55
N VAL A 400 22.27 -26.68 6.34
CA VAL A 400 20.96 -26.43 7.01
C VAL A 400 19.93 -25.95 6.00
N LEU A 401 20.29 -25.05 5.08
CA LEU A 401 19.43 -24.58 4.01
C LEU A 401 18.95 -25.76 3.11
N ASP A 402 19.89 -26.62 2.70
CA ASP A 402 19.59 -27.80 1.89
C ASP A 402 18.60 -28.73 2.60
N ARG A 403 18.83 -28.99 3.89
CA ARG A 403 17.92 -29.77 4.73
C ARG A 403 16.54 -29.15 4.79
N ARG A 404 16.44 -27.82 5.02
CA ARG A 404 15.18 -27.12 5.13
C ARG A 404 14.40 -27.12 3.82
N ILE A 405 15.05 -26.96 2.66
CA ILE A 405 14.41 -27.08 1.33
C ILE A 405 13.77 -28.47 1.18
N LEU A 406 14.49 -29.53 1.53
CA LEU A 406 13.99 -30.90 1.42
C LEU A 406 12.88 -31.20 2.43
N GLU A 407 12.97 -30.70 3.66
CA GLU A 407 11.93 -30.84 4.70
C GLU A 407 10.59 -30.24 4.28
N THR A 408 10.60 -29.16 3.48
CA THR A 408 9.38 -28.54 2.93
C THR A 408 8.87 -29.21 1.64
N GLY A 409 9.50 -30.31 1.22
CA GLY A 409 9.08 -31.08 0.05
C GLY A 409 9.51 -30.51 -1.28
N MET A 410 10.41 -29.52 -1.28
CA MET A 410 10.94 -28.91 -2.50
C MET A 410 12.22 -29.61 -2.96
N GLU A 411 12.57 -29.40 -4.24
CA GLU A 411 13.79 -29.91 -4.86
C GLU A 411 14.93 -28.88 -4.78
N LEU A 412 16.19 -29.34 -4.68
CA LEU A 412 17.36 -28.47 -4.62
C LEU A 412 17.73 -27.82 -5.96
N GLU A 413 17.37 -28.50 -7.05
CA GLU A 413 17.82 -28.10 -8.40
C GLU A 413 17.32 -26.69 -8.80
N PRO A 414 16.06 -26.30 -8.63
CA PRO A 414 15.61 -24.96 -8.97
C PRO A 414 16.30 -23.84 -8.18
N TYR A 415 16.87 -24.16 -7.03
CA TYR A 415 17.53 -23.21 -6.11
C TYR A 415 19.07 -23.25 -6.18
N TRP A 416 19.68 -23.87 -7.22
CA TRP A 416 21.13 -24.00 -7.36
C TRP A 416 21.86 -22.65 -7.21
N TRP A 417 21.36 -21.60 -7.82
CA TRP A 417 21.91 -20.23 -7.78
C TRP A 417 21.76 -19.57 -6.41
N TYR A 418 20.67 -19.82 -5.71
CA TYR A 418 20.42 -19.33 -4.36
C TYR A 418 21.33 -20.02 -3.33
N ARG A 419 21.57 -21.33 -3.52
CA ARG A 419 22.51 -22.13 -2.74
C ARG A 419 23.95 -21.67 -2.93
N ASP A 420 24.34 -21.20 -4.12
CA ASP A 420 25.65 -20.65 -4.40
C ASP A 420 25.96 -19.40 -3.54
N LEU A 421 24.98 -18.61 -3.16
CA LEU A 421 25.17 -17.51 -2.21
C LEU A 421 25.70 -17.98 -0.84
N ARG A 422 25.44 -19.23 -0.48
CA ARG A 422 25.95 -19.85 0.77
C ARG A 422 27.33 -20.48 0.60
N ARG A 423 27.71 -20.77 -0.64
CA ARG A 423 29.04 -21.33 -0.96
C ARG A 423 30.12 -20.27 -1.11
N TYR A 424 29.75 -19.10 -1.60
CA TYR A 424 30.69 -18.09 -2.05
C TYR A 424 30.60 -16.80 -1.23
N GLY A 425 31.15 -16.85 0.00
CA GLY A 425 31.29 -15.67 0.84
C GLY A 425 29.99 -15.22 1.52
N THR A 426 29.25 -16.18 2.04
CA THR A 426 28.03 -15.89 2.83
C THR A 426 28.33 -15.15 4.12
N VAL A 427 27.35 -14.40 4.58
CA VAL A 427 27.32 -13.70 5.87
C VAL A 427 25.95 -13.82 6.50
N PRO A 428 25.80 -13.63 7.83
CA PRO A 428 24.49 -13.39 8.42
C PRO A 428 23.81 -12.22 7.70
N HIS A 429 22.56 -12.40 7.33
CA HIS A 429 21.76 -11.36 6.67
C HIS A 429 20.29 -11.54 7.03
N ALA A 430 19.53 -10.46 6.95
CA ALA A 430 18.15 -10.42 7.38
C ALA A 430 17.35 -9.47 6.49
N GLY A 431 16.03 -9.64 6.51
CA GLY A 431 15.13 -8.78 5.75
C GLY A 431 13.68 -9.06 6.07
N PHE A 432 12.80 -8.18 5.61
CA PHE A 432 11.37 -8.30 5.84
C PHE A 432 10.54 -7.95 4.62
N GLY A 433 9.27 -8.34 4.63
CA GLY A 433 8.26 -7.95 3.66
C GLY A 433 7.18 -7.08 4.30
N LEU A 434 6.87 -5.94 3.68
CA LEU A 434 5.79 -5.05 4.05
C LEU A 434 4.86 -4.86 2.85
N GLY A 435 3.61 -5.32 2.96
CA GLY A 435 2.59 -5.06 1.95
C GLY A 435 2.17 -3.59 1.93
N PHE A 436 2.35 -2.91 0.79
CA PHE A 436 2.10 -1.47 0.70
C PHE A 436 0.63 -1.12 0.91
N GLU A 437 -0.29 -1.88 0.34
CA GLU A 437 -1.73 -1.69 0.52
C GLU A 437 -2.14 -1.93 1.99
N ARG A 438 -1.50 -2.89 2.68
CA ARG A 438 -1.74 -3.14 4.10
C ARG A 438 -1.28 -1.95 4.95
N LEU A 439 -0.10 -1.39 4.65
CA LEU A 439 0.39 -0.15 5.28
C LEU A 439 -0.57 1.02 5.04
N LEU A 440 -1.05 1.22 3.81
CA LEU A 440 -2.02 2.27 3.49
C LEU A 440 -3.34 2.09 4.24
N GLY A 441 -3.82 0.86 4.40
CA GLY A 441 -4.98 0.56 5.25
C GLY A 441 -4.75 0.99 6.70
N TYR A 442 -3.56 0.75 7.23
CA TYR A 442 -3.16 1.21 8.55
C TYR A 442 -3.15 2.73 8.68
N LEU A 443 -2.60 3.43 7.68
CA LEU A 443 -2.48 4.89 7.65
C LEU A 443 -3.83 5.61 7.49
N THR A 444 -4.79 5.00 6.79
CA THR A 444 -6.04 5.66 6.38
C THR A 444 -7.28 5.15 7.11
N GLY A 445 -7.22 3.98 7.74
CA GLY A 445 -8.38 3.29 8.30
C GLY A 445 -9.31 2.65 7.25
N VAL A 446 -8.96 2.69 5.97
CA VAL A 446 -9.71 2.01 4.92
C VAL A 446 -9.51 0.50 5.05
N SER A 447 -10.61 -0.22 5.29
CA SER A 447 -10.57 -1.62 5.71
C SER A 447 -10.35 -2.64 4.59
N ASN A 448 -10.53 -2.24 3.32
CA ASN A 448 -10.42 -3.15 2.19
C ASN A 448 -9.27 -2.72 1.26
N VAL A 449 -8.28 -3.60 1.09
CA VAL A 449 -7.10 -3.33 0.25
C VAL A 449 -7.44 -3.01 -1.22
N ARG A 450 -8.61 -3.45 -1.71
CA ARG A 450 -9.11 -3.13 -3.06
C ARG A 450 -9.40 -1.63 -3.28
N ASP A 451 -9.54 -0.88 -2.19
CA ASP A 451 -9.80 0.56 -2.22
C ASP A 451 -8.53 1.40 -2.02
N LEU A 452 -7.39 0.74 -1.85
CA LEU A 452 -6.07 1.33 -1.60
C LEU A 452 -5.11 1.23 -2.79
N ILE A 453 -5.50 0.49 -3.82
CA ILE A 453 -4.80 0.37 -5.10
C ILE A 453 -5.67 0.97 -6.22
N PRO A 454 -5.09 1.66 -7.22
CA PRO A 454 -5.88 2.32 -8.28
C PRO A 454 -6.86 1.41 -9.01
N PHE A 455 -6.41 0.26 -9.49
CA PHE A 455 -7.20 -0.74 -10.21
C PHE A 455 -6.95 -2.12 -9.58
N PRO A 456 -7.82 -2.59 -8.67
CA PRO A 456 -7.61 -3.85 -7.97
C PRO A 456 -7.71 -5.05 -8.91
N ARG A 457 -6.84 -6.05 -8.68
CA ARG A 457 -6.93 -7.38 -9.29
C ARG A 457 -7.34 -8.36 -8.21
N ALA A 458 -8.42 -9.09 -8.47
CA ALA A 458 -8.99 -10.05 -7.53
C ALA A 458 -9.67 -11.18 -8.31
N PRO A 459 -10.03 -12.33 -7.70
CA PRO A 459 -10.76 -13.38 -8.38
C PRO A 459 -11.98 -12.83 -9.13
N LYS A 460 -12.11 -13.17 -10.42
CA LYS A 460 -13.16 -12.74 -11.35
C LYS A 460 -13.21 -11.23 -11.61
N ASN A 461 -12.14 -10.50 -11.32
CA ASN A 461 -12.07 -9.05 -11.58
C ASN A 461 -10.68 -8.66 -12.10
N ALA A 462 -10.63 -8.30 -13.38
CA ALA A 462 -9.48 -7.74 -14.08
C ALA A 462 -9.91 -6.62 -15.05
N GLU A 463 -11.07 -6.00 -14.81
CA GLU A 463 -11.56 -4.87 -15.59
C GLU A 463 -10.66 -3.64 -15.46
N PHE A 464 -10.59 -2.84 -16.51
CA PHE A 464 -9.72 -1.66 -16.68
C PHE A 464 -8.26 -2.06 -16.91
#